data_00c98563bfb37ecd8ddb11b25f528ba5
#
_entry.id   00c98563bfb37ecd8ddb11b25f528ba5
#
_cell.length_a   1.000
_cell.length_b   1.000
_cell.length_c   1.000
_cell.angle_alpha   90.00
_cell.angle_beta   90.00
_cell.angle_gamma   90.00
#
_symmetry.space_group_name_H-M   'P 1'
#
loop_
_entity.id
_entity.type
_entity.pdbx_description
1 polymer ?
#
loop_
_entity_poly.entity_id
_entity_poly.type
_entity_poly.pdbx_seq_one_letter_code
_entity_poly.pdbx_strand_id
1 'polypeptide(L)'
;MNDASIATLQAAILAAHRTRFAGQDGLPAQPTPATDDGADPIYQAALSACSQLGFIACDAHTLALAWQRQSQRLGAFDASLWPSHAADFGLSAPDPAHAFAPCPQQLGLYAVLPDADWVGRMARAGVPTVPLRFKSDDPTAIHAQVQAAVAAVQGTGARLFINDHWEAALHAGAYGIHIGQEDLDALPAGALQRIRSSGTRLGISTHGYAEMCKAHAVHPSYIALGAVFPTTLKKM
;
A
#
# COMPACT_ATOMS: atom_id res chain seq x y z
N MET A 1 -25.98 23.90 6.17
CA MET A 1 -26.66 22.63 6.56
C MET A 1 -26.45 22.47 8.06
N ASN A 2 -27.50 22.14 8.82
CA ASN A 2 -27.45 22.08 10.29
C ASN A 2 -26.84 20.75 10.76
N ASP A 3 -26.32 20.68 12.00
CA ASP A 3 -25.80 19.47 12.66
C ASP A 3 -26.75 18.25 12.54
N ALA A 4 -28.05 18.47 12.56
CA ALA A 4 -29.06 17.44 12.30
C ALA A 4 -28.90 16.75 10.92
N SER A 5 -28.40 17.46 9.91
CA SER A 5 -28.18 16.92 8.58
C SER A 5 -26.92 16.00 8.57
N ILE A 6 -25.86 16.40 9.25
CA ILE A 6 -24.61 15.61 9.35
C ILE A 6 -24.86 14.30 10.10
N ALA A 7 -25.56 14.36 11.25
CA ALA A 7 -25.94 13.18 12.01
C ALA A 7 -26.82 12.20 11.21
N THR A 8 -27.71 12.70 10.38
CA THR A 8 -28.54 11.87 9.50
C THR A 8 -27.72 11.15 8.43
N LEU A 9 -26.82 11.86 7.76
CA LEU A 9 -25.91 11.27 6.76
C LEU A 9 -25.00 10.19 7.39
N GLN A 10 -24.42 10.50 8.56
CA GLN A 10 -23.61 9.56 9.33
C GLN A 10 -24.39 8.29 9.68
N ALA A 11 -25.61 8.44 10.23
CA ALA A 11 -26.46 7.32 10.58
C ALA A 11 -26.80 6.44 9.36
N ALA A 12 -27.03 7.04 8.21
CA ALA A 12 -27.28 6.32 6.95
C ALA A 12 -26.08 5.48 6.51
N ILE A 13 -24.85 6.03 6.56
CA ILE A 13 -23.62 5.28 6.25
C ILE A 13 -23.46 4.10 7.22
N LEU A 14 -23.62 4.35 8.52
CA LEU A 14 -23.50 3.29 9.53
C LEU A 14 -24.53 2.19 9.33
N ALA A 15 -25.79 2.54 9.06
CA ALA A 15 -26.86 1.58 8.80
C ALA A 15 -26.55 0.69 7.58
N ALA A 16 -26.00 1.28 6.51
CA ALA A 16 -25.69 0.56 5.28
C ALA A 16 -24.47 -0.38 5.43
N HIS A 17 -23.47 -0.02 6.24
CA HIS A 17 -22.17 -0.68 6.19
C HIS A 17 -21.72 -1.36 7.48
N ARG A 18 -22.38 -1.13 8.62
CA ARG A 18 -21.97 -1.70 9.92
C ARG A 18 -21.83 -3.22 9.86
N THR A 19 -22.78 -3.92 9.26
CA THR A 19 -22.77 -5.38 9.15
C THR A 19 -21.61 -5.89 8.32
N ARG A 20 -21.21 -5.15 7.29
CA ARG A 20 -20.08 -5.50 6.42
C ARG A 20 -18.73 -5.45 7.14
N PHE A 21 -18.56 -4.54 8.09
CA PHE A 21 -17.34 -4.30 8.85
C PHE A 21 -17.38 -4.85 10.28
N ALA A 22 -18.54 -5.33 10.73
CA ALA A 22 -18.66 -6.10 11.97
C ALA A 22 -18.21 -7.53 11.71
N GLY A 23 -16.89 -7.77 11.71
CA GLY A 23 -16.36 -9.13 11.79
C GLY A 23 -16.71 -9.80 13.15
N GLN A 24 -16.34 -11.07 13.37
CA GLN A 24 -16.56 -11.78 14.64
C GLN A 24 -15.96 -11.02 15.85
N ASP A 25 -14.92 -10.20 15.60
CA ASP A 25 -14.27 -9.33 16.59
C ASP A 25 -14.23 -7.90 16.02
N GLY A 26 -15.40 -7.29 15.76
CA GLY A 26 -15.51 -5.97 15.13
C GLY A 26 -14.45 -4.98 15.63
N LEU A 27 -13.79 -4.29 14.73
CA LEU A 27 -12.77 -3.32 15.08
C LEU A 27 -13.36 -2.28 16.05
N PRO A 28 -12.66 -1.92 17.14
CA PRO A 28 -13.16 -0.93 18.08
C PRO A 28 -13.30 0.42 17.37
N ALA A 29 -14.37 1.14 17.70
CA ALA A 29 -14.56 2.51 17.20
C ALA A 29 -13.33 3.36 17.56
N GLN A 30 -12.89 4.17 16.60
CA GLN A 30 -11.77 5.08 16.74
C GLN A 30 -12.27 6.48 17.10
N PRO A 31 -11.45 7.31 17.78
CA PRO A 31 -11.77 8.72 17.96
C PRO A 31 -11.94 9.41 16.60
N THR A 32 -13.01 10.19 16.44
CA THR A 32 -13.20 10.99 15.22
C THR A 32 -12.20 12.15 15.24
N PRO A 33 -11.39 12.33 14.19
CA PRO A 33 -10.53 13.49 14.08
C PRO A 33 -11.31 14.80 14.08
N ALA A 34 -10.72 15.87 14.62
CA ALA A 34 -11.32 17.19 14.54
C ALA A 34 -11.42 17.67 13.07
N THR A 35 -12.47 18.40 12.77
CA THR A 35 -12.70 19.03 11.46
C THR A 35 -12.83 20.55 11.63
N ASP A 36 -12.53 21.27 10.56
CA ASP A 36 -12.75 22.72 10.53
C ASP A 36 -14.28 23.01 10.46
N ASP A 37 -14.70 24.12 11.05
CA ASP A 37 -16.12 24.54 11.13
C ASP A 37 -16.80 24.72 9.76
N GLY A 38 -16.03 24.86 8.69
CA GLY A 38 -16.53 25.01 7.32
C GLY A 38 -16.40 23.75 6.44
N ALA A 39 -16.04 22.60 7.00
CA ALA A 39 -15.87 21.38 6.23
C ALA A 39 -17.20 20.90 5.61
N ASP A 40 -17.11 20.25 4.45
CA ASP A 40 -18.27 19.70 3.74
C ASP A 40 -19.06 18.71 4.63
N PRO A 41 -20.39 18.80 4.71
CA PRO A 41 -21.21 17.96 5.57
C PRO A 41 -21.11 16.45 5.27
N ILE A 42 -20.93 16.07 4.00
CA ILE A 42 -20.75 14.66 3.60
C ILE A 42 -19.39 14.17 4.11
N TYR A 43 -18.35 15.00 3.97
CA TYR A 43 -17.03 14.69 4.51
C TYR A 43 -17.07 14.49 6.03
N GLN A 44 -17.71 15.41 6.78
CA GLN A 44 -17.81 15.31 8.23
C GLN A 44 -18.58 14.05 8.68
N ALA A 45 -19.72 13.78 8.05
CA ALA A 45 -20.54 12.61 8.32
C ALA A 45 -19.79 11.31 8.02
N ALA A 46 -19.10 11.24 6.88
CA ALA A 46 -18.32 10.07 6.48
C ALA A 46 -17.09 9.85 7.37
N LEU A 47 -16.40 10.93 7.78
CA LEU A 47 -15.27 10.85 8.70
C LEU A 47 -15.70 10.22 10.04
N SER A 48 -16.78 10.73 10.61
CA SER A 48 -17.33 10.21 11.86
C SER A 48 -17.84 8.76 11.71
N ALA A 49 -18.53 8.44 10.61
CA ALA A 49 -19.01 7.08 10.34
C ALA A 49 -17.85 6.09 10.19
N CYS A 50 -16.81 6.42 9.39
CA CYS A 50 -15.64 5.56 9.20
C CYS A 50 -14.87 5.33 10.51
N SER A 51 -14.70 6.37 11.33
CA SER A 51 -14.09 6.22 12.66
C SER A 51 -14.89 5.26 13.55
N GLN A 52 -16.22 5.35 13.55
CA GLN A 52 -17.09 4.43 14.28
C GLN A 52 -17.10 3.01 13.71
N LEU A 53 -16.80 2.83 12.42
CA LEU A 53 -16.62 1.53 11.80
C LEU A 53 -15.23 0.92 12.10
N GLY A 54 -14.36 1.63 12.82
CA GLY A 54 -13.06 1.15 13.27
C GLY A 54 -11.88 1.55 12.39
N PHE A 55 -12.09 2.37 11.36
CA PHE A 55 -10.98 2.88 10.53
C PHE A 55 -10.11 3.86 11.33
N ILE A 56 -8.80 3.69 11.24
CA ILE A 56 -7.84 4.63 11.85
C ILE A 56 -7.94 6.01 11.19
N ALA A 57 -7.46 7.04 11.87
CA ALA A 57 -7.68 8.43 11.48
C ALA A 57 -7.30 8.76 10.03
N CYS A 58 -6.18 8.28 9.53
CA CYS A 58 -5.74 8.54 8.15
C CYS A 58 -6.63 7.83 7.11
N ASP A 59 -7.09 6.61 7.38
CA ASP A 59 -8.00 5.90 6.48
C ASP A 59 -9.42 6.50 6.53
N ALA A 60 -9.91 6.87 7.72
CA ALA A 60 -11.19 7.54 7.87
C ALA A 60 -11.22 8.87 7.10
N HIS A 61 -10.13 9.66 7.16
CA HIS A 61 -9.96 10.88 6.38
C HIS A 61 -9.97 10.61 4.87
N THR A 62 -9.20 9.63 4.41
CA THR A 62 -9.12 9.25 2.99
C THR A 62 -10.48 8.80 2.45
N LEU A 63 -11.21 7.98 3.22
CA LEU A 63 -12.56 7.54 2.90
C LEU A 63 -13.56 8.69 2.89
N ALA A 64 -13.47 9.63 3.84
CA ALA A 64 -14.36 10.80 3.90
C ALA A 64 -14.18 11.68 2.66
N LEU A 65 -12.96 11.93 2.22
CA LEU A 65 -12.69 12.62 0.96
C LEU A 65 -13.23 11.85 -0.25
N ALA A 66 -13.11 10.53 -0.25
CA ALA A 66 -13.65 9.70 -1.32
C ALA A 66 -15.19 9.76 -1.36
N TRP A 67 -15.88 9.74 -0.22
CA TRP A 67 -17.33 9.94 -0.12
C TRP A 67 -17.78 11.30 -0.68
N GLN A 68 -17.08 12.37 -0.32
CA GLN A 68 -17.34 13.71 -0.82
C GLN A 68 -17.21 13.77 -2.35
N ARG A 69 -16.09 13.28 -2.89
CA ARG A 69 -15.82 13.27 -4.34
C ARG A 69 -16.80 12.37 -5.10
N GLN A 70 -17.14 11.21 -4.54
CA GLN A 70 -18.16 10.32 -5.10
C GLN A 70 -19.49 11.04 -5.23
N SER A 71 -19.93 11.72 -4.18
CA SER A 71 -21.21 12.47 -4.19
C SER A 71 -21.18 13.61 -5.21
N GLN A 72 -20.07 14.32 -5.35
CA GLN A 72 -19.88 15.33 -6.38
C GLN A 72 -19.94 14.73 -7.80
N ARG A 73 -19.26 13.63 -8.03
CA ARG A 73 -19.23 12.92 -9.31
C ARG A 73 -20.58 12.36 -9.73
N LEU A 74 -21.34 11.83 -8.76
CA LEU A 74 -22.69 11.27 -9.00
C LEU A 74 -23.80 12.32 -8.99
N GLY A 75 -23.52 13.53 -8.53
CA GLY A 75 -24.50 14.59 -8.35
C GLY A 75 -25.47 14.40 -7.16
N ALA A 76 -25.29 13.33 -6.37
CA ALA A 76 -26.09 13.02 -5.19
C ALA A 76 -25.28 12.16 -4.20
N PHE A 77 -25.62 12.30 -2.91
CA PHE A 77 -25.14 11.41 -1.86
C PHE A 77 -26.00 10.12 -1.82
N ASP A 78 -25.34 8.96 -1.85
CA ASP A 78 -25.95 7.65 -1.63
C ASP A 78 -25.19 6.86 -0.59
N ALA A 79 -25.74 6.74 0.61
CA ALA A 79 -25.11 6.03 1.73
C ALA A 79 -24.89 4.53 1.48
N SER A 80 -25.61 3.91 0.54
CA SER A 80 -25.46 2.48 0.24
C SER A 80 -24.23 2.16 -0.63
N LEU A 81 -23.69 3.15 -1.34
CA LEU A 81 -22.60 3.01 -2.28
C LEU A 81 -21.25 3.31 -1.61
N TRP A 82 -20.56 2.27 -1.10
CA TRP A 82 -19.22 2.45 -0.56
C TRP A 82 -18.25 2.96 -1.63
N PRO A 83 -17.44 4.00 -1.37
CA PRO A 83 -16.49 4.52 -2.35
C PRO A 83 -15.50 3.46 -2.82
N SER A 84 -15.43 3.25 -4.12
CA SER A 84 -14.57 2.24 -4.75
C SER A 84 -14.00 2.69 -6.11
N HIS A 85 -14.47 3.81 -6.65
CA HIS A 85 -13.98 4.33 -7.92
C HIS A 85 -12.65 5.06 -7.73
N ALA A 86 -11.65 4.73 -8.53
CA ALA A 86 -10.28 5.28 -8.40
C ALA A 86 -10.24 6.82 -8.35
N ALA A 87 -11.05 7.51 -9.18
CA ALA A 87 -11.11 8.96 -9.20
C ALA A 87 -11.59 9.58 -7.88
N ASP A 88 -12.44 8.87 -7.11
CA ASP A 88 -12.93 9.34 -5.81
C ASP A 88 -11.79 9.41 -4.77
N PHE A 89 -10.77 8.55 -4.92
CA PHE A 89 -9.54 8.57 -4.13
C PHE A 89 -8.46 9.50 -4.71
N GLY A 90 -8.75 10.21 -5.80
CA GLY A 90 -7.78 11.06 -6.50
C GLY A 90 -6.74 10.26 -7.29
N LEU A 91 -7.00 8.99 -7.56
CA LEU A 91 -6.11 8.13 -8.32
C LEU A 91 -6.35 8.34 -9.81
N SER A 92 -5.28 8.61 -10.54
CA SER A 92 -5.27 8.75 -12.01
C SER A 92 -4.37 7.67 -12.63
N ALA A 93 -4.50 7.47 -13.92
CA ALA A 93 -3.54 6.63 -14.65
C ALA A 93 -2.11 7.18 -14.44
N PRO A 94 -1.12 6.32 -14.22
CA PRO A 94 0.27 6.76 -14.07
C PRO A 94 0.74 7.50 -15.31
N ASP A 95 1.40 8.64 -15.13
CA ASP A 95 2.15 9.27 -16.21
C ASP A 95 3.33 8.36 -16.58
N PRO A 96 3.42 7.87 -17.83
CA PRO A 96 4.51 6.99 -18.25
C PRO A 96 5.90 7.59 -18.03
N ALA A 97 6.04 8.92 -18.06
CA ALA A 97 7.31 9.61 -17.82
C ALA A 97 7.77 9.54 -16.35
N HIS A 98 6.82 9.31 -15.44
CA HIS A 98 7.05 9.27 -13.99
C HIS A 98 6.83 7.89 -13.37
N ALA A 99 6.36 6.91 -14.14
CA ALA A 99 6.14 5.55 -13.67
C ALA A 99 7.45 4.75 -13.56
N PHE A 100 7.48 3.82 -12.63
CA PHE A 100 8.52 2.80 -12.57
C PHE A 100 8.34 1.74 -13.66
N ALA A 101 9.39 1.00 -13.98
CA ALA A 101 9.33 -0.08 -14.95
C ALA A 101 8.21 -1.08 -14.61
N PRO A 102 7.38 -1.51 -15.58
CA PRO A 102 6.22 -2.34 -15.28
C PRO A 102 6.60 -3.75 -14.85
N CYS A 103 5.78 -4.32 -13.98
CA CYS A 103 5.76 -5.74 -13.66
C CYS A 103 4.73 -6.47 -14.53
N PRO A 104 4.88 -7.81 -14.73
CA PRO A 104 3.78 -8.62 -15.23
C PRO A 104 2.55 -8.47 -14.34
N GLN A 105 1.35 -8.48 -14.93
CA GLN A 105 0.09 -8.39 -14.16
C GLN A 105 -0.05 -9.54 -13.14
N GLN A 106 0.53 -10.69 -13.42
CA GLN A 106 0.56 -11.85 -12.53
C GLN A 106 2.00 -12.14 -12.14
N LEU A 107 2.36 -11.82 -10.92
CA LEU A 107 3.66 -12.16 -10.33
C LEU A 107 3.72 -13.63 -9.90
N GLY A 108 2.59 -14.31 -9.81
CA GLY A 108 2.47 -15.67 -9.34
C GLY A 108 2.74 -15.81 -7.83
N LEU A 109 3.23 -16.97 -7.42
CA LEU A 109 3.64 -17.17 -6.04
C LEU A 109 4.79 -16.22 -5.68
N TYR A 110 4.58 -15.42 -4.64
CA TYR A 110 5.52 -14.42 -4.14
C TYR A 110 6.10 -14.93 -2.80
N ALA A 111 7.23 -15.61 -2.85
CA ALA A 111 7.83 -16.28 -1.71
C ALA A 111 8.89 -15.42 -1.03
N VAL A 112 8.57 -14.78 0.08
CA VAL A 112 9.51 -13.97 0.88
C VAL A 112 10.48 -14.88 1.63
N LEU A 113 11.79 -14.70 1.40
CA LEU A 113 12.84 -15.63 1.80
C LEU A 113 13.92 -14.92 2.62
N PRO A 114 14.49 -15.59 3.65
CA PRO A 114 15.37 -14.94 4.63
C PRO A 114 16.81 -14.76 4.15
N ASP A 115 17.25 -15.55 3.17
CA ASP A 115 18.65 -15.58 2.71
C ASP A 115 18.77 -16.00 1.24
N ALA A 116 19.96 -15.87 0.69
CA ALA A 116 20.28 -16.19 -0.70
C ALA A 116 20.19 -17.69 -1.03
N ASP A 117 20.45 -18.57 -0.07
CA ASP A 117 20.35 -20.03 -0.27
C ASP A 117 18.88 -20.42 -0.49
N TRP A 118 17.97 -19.91 0.32
CA TRP A 118 16.54 -20.12 0.13
C TRP A 118 16.03 -19.50 -1.18
N VAL A 119 16.51 -18.30 -1.54
CA VAL A 119 16.20 -17.68 -2.83
C VAL A 119 16.58 -18.63 -3.98
N GLY A 120 17.81 -19.13 -3.99
CA GLY A 120 18.29 -20.06 -5.02
C GLY A 120 17.49 -21.37 -5.07
N ARG A 121 17.16 -21.94 -3.90
CA ARG A 121 16.35 -23.18 -3.81
C ARG A 121 14.96 -22.99 -4.41
N MET A 122 14.26 -21.91 -4.04
CA MET A 122 12.92 -21.63 -4.52
C MET A 122 12.91 -21.26 -6.00
N ALA A 123 13.87 -20.48 -6.45
CA ALA A 123 14.02 -20.13 -7.86
C ALA A 123 14.23 -21.38 -8.74
N ARG A 124 15.09 -22.30 -8.32
CA ARG A 124 15.30 -23.60 -9.03
C ARG A 124 14.10 -24.52 -8.95
N ALA A 125 13.28 -24.41 -7.92
CA ALA A 125 12.01 -25.14 -7.81
C ALA A 125 10.87 -24.53 -8.67
N GLY A 126 11.14 -23.46 -9.42
CA GLY A 126 10.20 -22.84 -10.34
C GLY A 126 9.29 -21.77 -9.71
N VAL A 127 9.62 -21.29 -8.52
CA VAL A 127 8.88 -20.16 -7.91
C VAL A 127 9.11 -18.89 -8.73
N PRO A 128 8.07 -18.26 -9.29
CA PRO A 128 8.24 -17.18 -10.26
C PRO A 128 8.71 -15.85 -9.66
N THR A 129 8.46 -15.61 -8.37
CA THR A 129 8.85 -14.36 -7.69
C THR A 129 9.40 -14.68 -6.31
N VAL A 130 10.65 -14.30 -6.09
CA VAL A 130 11.45 -14.67 -4.90
C VAL A 130 12.04 -13.41 -4.25
N PRO A 131 11.35 -12.75 -3.32
CA PRO A 131 11.92 -11.65 -2.56
C PRO A 131 12.91 -12.12 -1.51
N LEU A 132 14.07 -11.47 -1.47
CA LEU A 132 15.04 -11.58 -0.37
C LEU A 132 14.68 -10.56 0.71
N ARG A 133 14.35 -11.04 1.91
CA ARG A 133 14.15 -10.22 3.11
C ARG A 133 15.21 -10.58 4.16
N PHE A 134 16.43 -10.14 3.91
CA PHE A 134 17.55 -10.32 4.80
C PHE A 134 17.62 -9.18 5.81
N LYS A 135 17.46 -9.49 7.10
CA LYS A 135 17.51 -8.51 8.18
C LYS A 135 18.90 -8.45 8.77
N SER A 136 19.60 -7.36 8.55
CA SER A 136 20.94 -7.08 9.09
C SER A 136 21.20 -5.59 9.08
N ASP A 137 21.99 -5.10 10.03
CA ASP A 137 22.52 -3.74 10.05
C ASP A 137 24.00 -3.69 9.56
N ASP A 138 24.56 -4.84 9.18
CA ASP A 138 25.93 -4.91 8.61
C ASP A 138 25.87 -4.73 7.08
N PRO A 139 26.36 -3.61 6.55
CA PRO A 139 26.37 -3.34 5.11
C PRO A 139 27.11 -4.40 4.30
N THR A 140 28.19 -4.98 4.85
CA THR A 140 28.99 -6.00 4.17
C THR A 140 28.20 -7.28 4.00
N ALA A 141 27.52 -7.73 5.07
CA ALA A 141 26.65 -8.89 5.03
C ALA A 141 25.46 -8.69 4.07
N ILE A 142 24.85 -7.49 4.09
CA ILE A 142 23.76 -7.13 3.17
C ILE A 142 24.23 -7.23 1.73
N HIS A 143 25.35 -6.59 1.36
CA HIS A 143 25.88 -6.65 0.01
C HIS A 143 26.20 -8.07 -0.43
N ALA A 144 26.82 -8.87 0.42
CA ALA A 144 27.15 -10.27 0.13
C ALA A 144 25.89 -11.11 -0.14
N GLN A 145 24.85 -10.98 0.70
CA GLN A 145 23.59 -11.70 0.53
C GLN A 145 22.82 -11.27 -0.72
N VAL A 146 22.79 -9.98 -1.03
CA VAL A 146 22.13 -9.47 -2.24
C VAL A 146 22.84 -9.96 -3.50
N GLN A 147 24.17 -9.89 -3.54
CA GLN A 147 24.94 -10.40 -4.68
C GLN A 147 24.78 -11.91 -4.87
N ALA A 148 24.82 -12.69 -3.78
CA ALA A 148 24.61 -14.13 -3.81
C ALA A 148 23.18 -14.47 -4.32
N ALA A 149 22.14 -13.73 -3.88
CA ALA A 149 20.79 -13.93 -4.33
C ALA A 149 20.62 -13.62 -5.83
N VAL A 150 21.22 -12.53 -6.32
CA VAL A 150 21.23 -12.18 -7.76
C VAL A 150 21.88 -13.28 -8.57
N ALA A 151 23.03 -13.79 -8.13
CA ALA A 151 23.70 -14.91 -8.80
C ALA A 151 22.86 -16.20 -8.76
N ALA A 152 22.18 -16.47 -7.64
CA ALA A 152 21.40 -17.69 -7.43
C ALA A 152 20.15 -17.80 -8.33
N VAL A 153 19.61 -16.68 -8.81
CA VAL A 153 18.43 -16.68 -9.70
C VAL A 153 18.80 -16.67 -11.18
N GLN A 154 20.07 -16.52 -11.53
CA GLN A 154 20.50 -16.53 -12.93
C GLN A 154 20.12 -17.85 -13.62
N GLY A 155 19.53 -17.76 -14.80
CA GLY A 155 19.09 -18.91 -15.59
C GLY A 155 17.80 -19.59 -15.10
N THR A 156 17.17 -19.11 -14.01
CA THR A 156 15.96 -19.74 -13.47
C THR A 156 14.65 -19.11 -13.96
N GLY A 157 14.68 -17.93 -14.55
CA GLY A 157 13.46 -17.17 -14.90
C GLY A 157 12.73 -16.56 -13.72
N ALA A 158 13.17 -16.76 -12.48
CA ALA A 158 12.59 -16.16 -11.27
C ALA A 158 12.89 -14.65 -11.20
N ARG A 159 11.93 -13.88 -10.68
CA ARG A 159 12.07 -12.43 -10.46
C ARG A 159 12.49 -12.19 -9.02
N LEU A 160 13.71 -11.68 -8.85
CA LEU A 160 14.24 -11.36 -7.54
C LEU A 160 13.90 -9.92 -7.15
N PHE A 161 13.20 -9.75 -6.04
CA PHE A 161 13.04 -8.47 -5.36
C PHE A 161 13.91 -8.42 -4.11
N ILE A 162 14.51 -7.27 -3.83
CA ILE A 162 15.27 -7.04 -2.59
C ILE A 162 14.43 -6.17 -1.67
N ASN A 163 14.12 -6.66 -0.48
CA ASN A 163 13.41 -5.86 0.53
C ASN A 163 14.38 -4.89 1.20
N ASP A 164 13.92 -3.66 1.36
CA ASP A 164 14.49 -2.57 2.18
C ASP A 164 15.86 -2.05 1.69
N HIS A 165 16.78 -2.92 1.27
CA HIS A 165 18.15 -2.58 0.88
C HIS A 165 18.29 -2.10 -0.57
N TRP A 166 17.68 -0.97 -0.88
CA TRP A 166 17.57 -0.47 -2.26
C TRP A 166 18.92 -0.15 -2.94
N GLU A 167 19.92 0.38 -2.20
CA GLU A 167 21.23 0.69 -2.78
C GLU A 167 22.00 -0.60 -3.17
N ALA A 168 21.96 -1.60 -2.30
CA ALA A 168 22.56 -2.91 -2.60
C ALA A 168 21.86 -3.58 -3.80
N ALA A 169 20.53 -3.47 -3.89
CA ALA A 169 19.76 -3.97 -5.02
C ALA A 169 20.16 -3.33 -6.34
N LEU A 170 20.32 -2.00 -6.37
CA LEU A 170 20.77 -1.27 -7.56
C LEU A 170 22.18 -1.68 -7.97
N HIS A 171 23.07 -1.77 -6.99
CA HIS A 171 24.48 -2.13 -7.23
C HIS A 171 24.63 -3.54 -7.80
N ALA A 172 23.83 -4.47 -7.32
CA ALA A 172 23.85 -5.87 -7.78
C ALA A 172 23.02 -6.12 -9.04
N GLY A 173 22.25 -5.15 -9.54
CA GLY A 173 21.39 -5.31 -10.71
C GLY A 173 20.20 -6.23 -10.46
N ALA A 174 19.57 -6.16 -9.29
CA ALA A 174 18.38 -6.93 -8.97
C ALA A 174 17.21 -6.56 -9.88
N TYR A 175 16.28 -7.49 -10.10
CA TYR A 175 15.06 -7.26 -10.90
C TYR A 175 14.19 -6.16 -10.33
N GLY A 176 14.06 -6.09 -9.01
CA GLY A 176 13.24 -5.10 -8.33
C GLY A 176 13.60 -4.90 -6.87
N ILE A 177 12.96 -3.91 -6.29
CA ILE A 177 13.05 -3.50 -4.88
C ILE A 177 11.65 -3.55 -4.32
N HIS A 178 11.51 -3.95 -3.06
CA HIS A 178 10.25 -3.87 -2.31
C HIS A 178 10.49 -3.16 -0.99
N ILE A 179 9.70 -2.11 -0.72
CA ILE A 179 9.85 -1.30 0.50
C ILE A 179 8.53 -1.16 1.25
N GLY A 180 8.63 -0.91 2.55
CA GLY A 180 7.51 -0.53 3.42
C GLY A 180 7.25 0.97 3.39
N GLN A 181 6.24 1.42 4.17
CA GLN A 181 5.90 2.84 4.29
C GLN A 181 6.99 3.63 5.02
N GLU A 182 7.56 3.04 6.07
CA GLU A 182 8.66 3.65 6.84
C GLU A 182 9.90 3.84 5.97
N ASP A 183 10.24 2.82 5.17
CA ASP A 183 11.37 2.90 4.24
C ASP A 183 11.14 3.95 3.15
N LEU A 184 9.90 4.05 2.63
CA LEU A 184 9.53 5.06 1.65
C LEU A 184 9.72 6.48 2.20
N ASP A 185 9.32 6.71 3.47
CA ASP A 185 9.48 8.00 4.14
C ASP A 185 10.95 8.33 4.46
N ALA A 186 11.75 7.31 4.74
CA ALA A 186 13.17 7.44 5.04
C ALA A 186 14.07 7.58 3.81
N LEU A 187 13.53 7.41 2.60
CA LEU A 187 14.34 7.54 1.39
C LEU A 187 14.97 8.93 1.26
N PRO A 188 16.28 9.02 1.00
CA PRO A 188 16.94 10.30 0.80
C PRO A 188 16.44 10.98 -0.49
N ALA A 189 16.57 12.29 -0.54
CA ALA A 189 16.23 13.07 -1.71
C ALA A 189 16.89 12.49 -2.99
N GLY A 190 16.11 12.32 -4.05
CA GLY A 190 16.57 11.76 -5.31
C GLY A 190 16.67 10.23 -5.37
N ALA A 191 16.45 9.49 -4.28
CA ALA A 191 16.51 8.02 -4.29
C ALA A 191 15.50 7.41 -5.27
N LEU A 192 14.24 7.84 -5.22
CA LEU A 192 13.21 7.39 -6.16
C LEU A 192 13.61 7.64 -7.62
N GLN A 193 14.23 8.79 -7.91
CA GLN A 193 14.72 9.09 -9.25
C GLN A 193 15.87 8.16 -9.65
N ARG A 194 16.81 7.86 -8.73
CA ARG A 194 17.91 6.90 -9.00
C ARG A 194 17.37 5.51 -9.29
N ILE A 195 16.42 5.02 -8.49
CA ILE A 195 15.78 3.70 -8.68
C ILE A 195 15.04 3.68 -10.04
N ARG A 196 14.25 4.71 -10.35
CA ARG A 196 13.51 4.81 -11.61
C ARG A 196 14.46 4.82 -12.83
N SER A 197 15.50 5.64 -12.79
CA SER A 197 16.47 5.78 -13.90
C SER A 197 17.29 4.50 -14.14
N SER A 198 17.44 3.62 -13.15
CA SER A 198 18.09 2.33 -13.33
C SER A 198 17.24 1.29 -14.04
N GLY A 199 15.94 1.55 -14.26
CA GLY A 199 14.99 0.59 -14.80
C GLY A 199 14.56 -0.49 -13.80
N THR A 200 14.97 -0.39 -12.53
CA THR A 200 14.59 -1.32 -11.46
C THR A 200 13.11 -1.12 -11.09
N ARG A 201 12.39 -2.21 -10.88
CA ARG A 201 11.00 -2.19 -10.47
C ARG A 201 10.90 -1.84 -8.99
N LEU A 202 9.83 -1.13 -8.62
CA LEU A 202 9.55 -0.78 -7.24
C LEU A 202 8.20 -1.34 -6.81
N GLY A 203 8.20 -2.16 -5.77
CA GLY A 203 7.00 -2.58 -5.04
C GLY A 203 6.87 -1.83 -3.73
N ILE A 204 5.66 -1.50 -3.31
CA ILE A 204 5.39 -0.81 -2.05
C ILE A 204 4.32 -1.55 -1.27
N SER A 205 4.60 -1.90 -0.01
CA SER A 205 3.63 -2.46 0.93
C SER A 205 2.64 -1.40 1.42
N THR A 206 1.38 -1.78 1.56
CA THR A 206 0.31 -0.93 2.10
C THR A 206 -0.63 -1.74 2.98
N HIS A 207 -1.26 -1.08 3.97
CA HIS A 207 -2.15 -1.73 4.95
C HIS A 207 -3.56 -1.11 4.97
N GLY A 208 -3.76 0.04 4.33
CA GLY A 208 -5.03 0.75 4.30
C GLY A 208 -5.17 1.71 3.13
N TYR A 209 -6.26 2.45 3.10
CA TYR A 209 -6.61 3.36 2.00
C TYR A 209 -5.61 4.52 1.86
N ALA A 210 -5.21 5.12 2.98
CA ALA A 210 -4.27 6.22 2.99
C ALA A 210 -2.90 5.81 2.43
N GLU A 211 -2.39 4.67 2.87
CA GLU A 211 -1.11 4.14 2.39
C GLU A 211 -1.17 3.75 0.91
N MET A 212 -2.30 3.19 0.44
CA MET A 212 -2.48 2.90 -0.98
C MET A 212 -2.47 4.18 -1.83
N CYS A 213 -3.14 5.24 -1.40
CA CYS A 213 -3.12 6.53 -2.10
C CYS A 213 -1.71 7.13 -2.12
N LYS A 214 -1.00 7.08 -0.99
CA LYS A 214 0.39 7.54 -0.87
C LYS A 214 1.33 6.75 -1.77
N ALA A 215 1.23 5.42 -1.77
CA ALA A 215 2.03 4.56 -2.63
C ALA A 215 1.74 4.82 -4.12
N HIS A 216 0.46 5.02 -4.48
CA HIS A 216 0.07 5.31 -5.85
C HIS A 216 0.71 6.60 -6.38
N ALA A 217 0.84 7.63 -5.55
CA ALA A 217 1.46 8.91 -5.93
C ALA A 217 2.92 8.78 -6.37
N VAL A 218 3.60 7.69 -5.99
CA VAL A 218 4.98 7.37 -6.41
C VAL A 218 5.00 6.70 -7.79
N HIS A 219 3.86 6.21 -8.29
CA HIS A 219 3.70 5.42 -9.52
C HIS A 219 4.59 4.16 -9.55
N PRO A 220 4.54 3.30 -8.50
CA PRO A 220 5.38 2.12 -8.40
C PRO A 220 5.01 1.06 -9.44
N SER A 221 5.84 0.04 -9.58
CA SER A 221 5.58 -1.10 -10.46
C SER A 221 4.41 -1.96 -9.98
N TYR A 222 4.19 -2.03 -8.67
CA TYR A 222 3.02 -2.63 -8.03
C TYR A 222 2.86 -2.13 -6.58
N ILE A 223 1.64 -2.25 -6.07
CA ILE A 223 1.29 -2.03 -4.67
C ILE A 223 0.88 -3.37 -4.07
N ALA A 224 1.42 -3.71 -2.91
CA ALA A 224 1.03 -4.90 -2.15
C ALA A 224 0.13 -4.50 -0.98
N LEU A 225 -1.04 -5.11 -0.86
CA LEU A 225 -1.94 -4.95 0.28
C LEU A 225 -1.76 -6.13 1.24
N GLY A 226 -1.42 -5.84 2.47
CA GLY A 226 -1.27 -6.84 3.55
C GLY A 226 -0.27 -6.41 4.61
N ALA A 227 -0.29 -6.99 5.84
CA ALA A 227 -1.00 -8.26 6.13
C ALA A 227 -2.52 -8.05 6.26
N VAL A 228 -3.31 -8.98 5.70
CA VAL A 228 -4.79 -8.95 5.78
C VAL A 228 -5.28 -9.53 7.10
N PHE A 229 -4.50 -10.42 7.71
CA PHE A 229 -4.80 -11.07 8.99
C PHE A 229 -3.73 -10.74 10.02
N PRO A 230 -4.05 -10.79 11.32
CA PRO A 230 -3.06 -10.63 12.38
C PRO A 230 -1.85 -11.53 12.16
N THR A 231 -0.66 -10.98 12.33
CA THR A 231 0.61 -11.71 12.15
C THR A 231 1.60 -11.35 13.22
N THR A 232 2.42 -12.33 13.63
CA THR A 232 3.56 -12.12 14.54
C THR A 232 4.85 -11.75 13.80
N LEU A 233 4.85 -11.85 12.48
CA LEU A 233 6.04 -11.60 11.63
C LEU A 233 6.35 -10.11 11.44
N LYS A 234 5.36 -9.25 11.65
CA LYS A 234 5.49 -7.79 11.60
C LYS A 234 4.60 -7.19 12.68
N LYS A 235 5.13 -6.30 13.51
CA LYS A 235 4.29 -5.43 14.36
C LYS A 235 3.62 -4.42 13.42
N MET A 236 2.31 -4.42 13.43
CA MET A 236 1.49 -3.40 12.76
C MET A 236 1.18 -2.29 13.76
#